data_209256cf13781b608659a5a28bf36037
#
_entry.id   209256cf13781b608659a5a28bf36037
#
_cell.length_a   1.000
_cell.length_b   1.000
_cell.length_c   1.000
_cell.angle_alpha   90.00
_cell.angle_beta   90.00
_cell.angle_gamma   90.00
#
_symmetry.space_group_name_H-M   'P 1'
#
loop_
_entity.id
_entity.type
_entity.pdbx_description
1 polymer ?
#
loop_
_entity_poly.entity_id
_entity_poly.type
_entity_poly.pdbx_seq_one_letter_code
_entity_poly.pdbx_strand_id
1 'polypeptide(L)'
;MYKKGIYKILANEPLTATVWRMVLGGDTQWITAPGQFVDIALEGRYLRRPISVCDYDATTLTLIYKVVGEGTAQMSRMAAGGELDLLTGLGNGFDVHNAAQRPLLVGGGVGVPPLYNLAKVLLAAGKRV
;
A
#
# COMPACT_ATOMS: atom_id res chain seq x y z
N MET A 1 9.31 8.38 -10.65
CA MET A 1 9.28 7.33 -11.70
C MET A 1 8.51 6.13 -11.21
N TYR A 2 7.75 5.50 -12.07
CA TYR A 2 6.97 4.33 -11.74
C TYR A 2 7.42 3.12 -12.56
N LYS A 3 7.01 1.94 -12.10
CA LYS A 3 7.38 0.67 -12.74
C LYS A 3 6.18 -0.28 -12.76
N LYS A 4 5.96 -0.95 -13.89
CA LYS A 4 5.03 -2.06 -14.00
C LYS A 4 5.73 -3.36 -13.64
N GLY A 5 5.10 -4.20 -12.85
CA GLY A 5 5.63 -5.49 -12.47
C GLY A 5 4.57 -6.50 -12.09
N ILE A 6 4.96 -7.76 -12.04
CA ILE A 6 4.12 -8.86 -11.58
C ILE A 6 4.53 -9.21 -10.16
N TYR A 7 3.57 -9.23 -9.26
CA TYR A 7 3.78 -9.46 -7.83
C TYR A 7 3.02 -10.69 -7.39
N LYS A 8 3.64 -11.48 -6.52
CA LYS A 8 3.04 -12.68 -6.00
C LYS A 8 2.27 -12.37 -4.72
N ILE A 9 1.05 -12.86 -4.61
CA ILE A 9 0.27 -12.74 -3.38
C ILE A 9 0.84 -13.72 -2.36
N LEU A 10 1.37 -13.20 -1.26
CA LEU A 10 1.91 -13.99 -0.15
C LEU A 10 0.86 -14.22 0.92
N ALA A 11 -0.03 -13.25 1.13
CA ALA A 11 -1.13 -13.34 2.06
C ALA A 11 -2.26 -12.42 1.61
N ASN A 12 -3.49 -12.78 1.89
CA ASN A 12 -4.67 -11.93 1.66
C ASN A 12 -5.72 -12.36 2.68
N GLU A 13 -5.89 -11.57 3.72
CA GLU A 13 -6.68 -11.94 4.89
C GLU A 13 -7.58 -10.81 5.37
N PRO A 14 -8.78 -11.13 5.87
CA PRO A 14 -9.65 -10.11 6.43
C PRO A 14 -9.14 -9.63 7.79
N LEU A 15 -9.16 -8.31 8.00
CA LEU A 15 -8.94 -7.71 9.32
C LEU A 15 -10.27 -7.42 9.99
N THR A 16 -11.27 -7.06 9.18
CA THR A 16 -12.65 -6.85 9.61
C THR A 16 -13.57 -7.46 8.54
N ALA A 17 -14.88 -7.27 8.67
CA ALA A 17 -15.84 -7.73 7.66
C ALA A 17 -15.60 -7.11 6.28
N THR A 18 -15.02 -5.91 6.21
CA THR A 18 -14.85 -5.15 4.96
C THR A 18 -13.43 -4.73 4.68
N VAL A 19 -12.50 -4.83 5.63
CA VAL A 19 -11.11 -4.40 5.47
C VAL A 19 -10.20 -5.61 5.43
N TRP A 20 -9.31 -5.65 4.43
CA TRP A 20 -8.42 -6.76 4.15
C TRP A 20 -6.97 -6.30 4.12
N ARG A 21 -6.08 -7.20 4.46
CA ARG A 21 -4.64 -7.02 4.38
C ARG A 21 -4.07 -7.96 3.35
N MET A 22 -3.35 -7.41 2.38
CA MET A 22 -2.68 -8.17 1.33
C MET A 22 -1.17 -7.91 1.39
N VAL A 23 -0.38 -8.97 1.41
CA VAL A 23 1.08 -8.89 1.32
C VAL A 23 1.49 -9.42 -0.04
N LEU A 24 2.28 -8.63 -0.76
CA LEU A 24 2.75 -8.93 -2.11
C LEU A 24 4.28 -9.01 -2.11
N GLY A 25 4.81 -10.01 -2.78
CA GLY A 25 6.25 -10.17 -2.98
C GLY A 25 6.65 -9.78 -4.39
N GLY A 26 7.73 -9.03 -4.52
CA GLY A 26 8.25 -8.58 -5.79
C GLY A 26 9.21 -7.42 -5.67
N ASP A 27 9.42 -6.70 -6.77
CA ASP A 27 10.33 -5.57 -6.82
C ASP A 27 9.71 -4.33 -6.18
N THR A 28 10.29 -3.87 -5.08
CA THR A 28 9.85 -2.68 -4.35
C THR A 28 10.76 -1.47 -4.51
N GLN A 29 11.78 -1.58 -5.36
CA GLN A 29 12.79 -0.51 -5.47
C GLN A 29 12.23 0.84 -5.94
N TRP A 30 11.08 0.84 -6.61
CA TRP A 30 10.45 2.05 -7.13
C TRP A 30 9.49 2.69 -6.13
N ILE A 31 9.25 2.04 -4.99
CA ILE A 31 8.55 2.64 -3.85
C ILE A 31 9.61 3.37 -3.03
N THR A 32 9.59 4.69 -3.06
CA THR A 32 10.69 5.51 -2.53
C THR A 32 10.31 6.35 -1.33
N ALA A 33 9.02 6.49 -1.01
CA ALA A 33 8.57 7.33 0.10
C ALA A 33 7.22 6.87 0.66
N PRO A 34 7.00 7.08 1.96
CA PRO A 34 5.66 6.90 2.54
C PRO A 34 4.64 7.78 1.83
N GLY A 35 3.43 7.29 1.67
CA GLY A 35 2.35 8.02 1.00
C GLY A 35 2.22 7.74 -0.49
N GLN A 36 3.13 7.01 -1.09
CA GLN A 36 2.97 6.53 -2.46
C GLN A 36 1.92 5.43 -2.53
N PHE A 37 1.42 5.16 -3.73
CA PHE A 37 0.39 4.16 -3.94
C PHE A 37 0.77 3.23 -5.10
N VAL A 38 0.05 2.12 -5.20
CA VAL A 38 0.13 1.20 -6.32
C VAL A 38 -1.17 1.23 -7.09
N ASP A 39 -1.13 0.87 -8.36
CA ASP A 39 -2.30 0.81 -9.21
C ASP A 39 -2.42 -0.61 -9.74
N ILE A 40 -3.48 -1.30 -9.35
CA ILE A 40 -3.65 -2.75 -9.50
C ILE A 40 -4.51 -3.05 -10.71
N ALA A 41 -3.97 -3.82 -11.66
CA ALA A 41 -4.75 -4.35 -12.76
C ALA A 41 -5.52 -5.59 -12.30
N LEU A 42 -6.81 -5.61 -12.56
CA LEU A 42 -7.69 -6.72 -12.22
C LEU A 42 -8.22 -7.36 -13.50
N GLU A 43 -8.17 -8.68 -13.58
CA GLU A 43 -8.66 -9.42 -14.72
C GLU A 43 -10.14 -9.11 -15.00
N GLY A 44 -10.45 -8.80 -16.28
CA GLY A 44 -11.81 -8.48 -16.68
C GLY A 44 -12.25 -7.06 -16.32
N ARG A 45 -11.37 -6.23 -15.74
CA ARG A 45 -11.68 -4.83 -15.38
C ARG A 45 -10.86 -3.89 -16.24
N TYR A 46 -11.51 -2.86 -16.76
CA TYR A 46 -10.86 -1.90 -17.64
C TYR A 46 -9.89 -0.98 -16.89
N LEU A 47 -10.33 -0.44 -15.75
CA LEU A 47 -9.53 0.51 -14.97
C LEU A 47 -8.79 -0.21 -13.86
N ARG A 48 -7.55 0.21 -13.62
CA ARG A 48 -6.77 -0.21 -12.47
C ARG A 48 -7.36 0.35 -11.18
N ARG A 49 -7.02 -0.26 -10.05
CA ARG A 49 -7.49 0.18 -8.71
C ARG A 49 -6.31 0.73 -7.92
N PRO A 50 -6.35 2.03 -7.56
CA PRO A 50 -5.28 2.63 -6.75
C PRO A 50 -5.46 2.30 -5.28
N ILE A 51 -4.39 1.82 -4.65
CA ILE A 51 -4.36 1.51 -3.21
C ILE A 51 -3.07 2.06 -2.65
N SER A 52 -3.16 2.81 -1.54
CA SER A 52 -1.98 3.33 -0.84
C SER A 52 -1.15 2.19 -0.25
N VAL A 53 0.16 2.35 -0.30
CA VAL A 53 1.09 1.40 0.33
C VAL A 53 1.05 1.64 1.84
N CYS A 54 0.75 0.59 2.61
CA CYS A 54 0.77 0.62 4.06
C CYS A 54 2.20 0.52 4.58
N ASP A 55 2.95 -0.46 4.06
CA ASP A 55 4.32 -0.73 4.47
C ASP A 55 5.07 -1.43 3.33
N TYR A 56 6.38 -1.39 3.36
CA TYR A 56 7.20 -2.11 2.40
C TYR A 56 8.61 -2.32 2.94
N ASP A 57 9.27 -3.35 2.42
CA ASP A 57 10.69 -3.62 2.64
C ASP A 57 11.35 -3.93 1.28
N ALA A 58 12.54 -4.53 1.29
CA ALA A 58 13.29 -4.78 0.06
C ALA A 58 12.60 -5.73 -0.93
N THR A 59 11.71 -6.60 -0.46
CA THR A 59 11.12 -7.67 -1.27
C THR A 59 9.61 -7.81 -1.15
N THR A 60 8.99 -7.08 -0.23
CA THR A 60 7.54 -7.18 -0.01
C THR A 60 6.90 -5.82 0.17
N LEU A 61 5.61 -5.73 -0.15
CA LEU A 61 4.80 -4.58 0.19
C LEU A 61 3.46 -5.06 0.78
N THR A 62 2.93 -4.25 1.67
CA THR A 62 1.66 -4.53 2.35
C THR A 62 0.63 -3.48 1.96
N LEU A 63 -0.53 -3.97 1.54
CA LEU A 63 -1.69 -3.14 1.23
C LEU A 63 -2.79 -3.46 2.24
N ILE A 64 -3.48 -2.42 2.70
CA ILE A 64 -4.71 -2.58 3.47
C ILE A 64 -5.79 -1.83 2.69
N TYR A 65 -6.83 -2.55 2.32
CA TYR A 65 -7.87 -2.02 1.47
C TYR A 65 -9.26 -2.37 2.00
N LYS A 66 -10.22 -1.52 1.67
CA LYS A 66 -11.62 -1.73 2.03
C LYS A 66 -12.38 -2.25 0.81
N VAL A 67 -13.21 -3.25 1.00
CA VAL A 67 -14.11 -3.73 -0.05
C VAL A 67 -15.24 -2.74 -0.19
N VAL A 68 -15.23 -1.98 -1.30
CA VAL A 68 -16.20 -0.90 -1.57
C VAL A 68 -16.89 -1.04 -2.92
N GLY A 69 -16.48 -2.00 -3.73
CA GLY A 69 -17.04 -2.23 -5.06
C GLY A 69 -16.58 -3.56 -5.60
N GLU A 70 -16.91 -3.85 -6.85
CA GLU A 70 -16.63 -5.14 -7.47
C GLU A 70 -15.13 -5.40 -7.62
N GLY A 71 -14.33 -4.37 -7.89
CA GLY A 71 -12.88 -4.53 -8.03
C GLY A 71 -12.23 -4.98 -6.74
N THR A 72 -12.48 -4.29 -5.63
CA THR A 72 -11.95 -4.67 -4.31
C THR A 72 -12.57 -5.96 -3.80
N ALA A 73 -13.83 -6.25 -4.14
CA ALA A 73 -14.43 -7.55 -3.86
C ALA A 73 -13.71 -8.69 -4.59
N GLN A 74 -13.34 -8.47 -5.85
CA GLN A 74 -12.54 -9.42 -6.61
C GLN A 74 -11.18 -9.66 -5.94
N MET A 75 -10.51 -8.59 -5.48
CA MET A 75 -9.26 -8.70 -4.74
C MET A 75 -9.42 -9.56 -3.49
N SER A 76 -10.51 -9.40 -2.74
CA SER A 76 -10.74 -10.16 -1.51
C SER A 76 -10.90 -11.67 -1.73
N ARG A 77 -11.21 -12.08 -2.94
CA ARG A 77 -11.35 -13.50 -3.30
C ARG A 77 -10.05 -14.14 -3.79
N MET A 78 -8.98 -13.37 -3.92
CA MET A 78 -7.69 -13.89 -4.38
C MET A 78 -6.97 -14.61 -3.24
N ALA A 79 -6.28 -15.70 -3.59
CA ALA A 79 -5.57 -16.53 -2.62
C ALA A 79 -4.06 -16.32 -2.73
N ALA A 80 -3.34 -16.67 -1.67
CA ALA A 80 -1.88 -16.75 -1.67
C ALA A 80 -1.42 -17.68 -2.81
N GLY A 81 -0.35 -17.30 -3.48
CA GLY A 81 0.16 -18.00 -4.66
C GLY A 81 -0.30 -17.40 -5.97
N GLY A 82 -1.36 -16.59 -5.98
CA GLY A 82 -1.79 -15.85 -7.16
C GLY A 82 -0.85 -14.70 -7.49
N GLU A 83 -1.05 -14.10 -8.66
CA GLU A 83 -0.23 -13.01 -9.14
C GLU A 83 -1.08 -11.79 -9.46
N LEU A 84 -0.50 -10.60 -9.26
CA LEU A 84 -1.11 -9.32 -9.60
C LEU A 84 -0.14 -8.47 -10.43
N ASP A 85 -0.69 -7.80 -11.43
CA ASP A 85 0.01 -6.79 -12.22
C ASP A 85 -0.17 -5.43 -11.54
N LEU A 86 0.93 -4.83 -11.10
CA LEU A 86 0.93 -3.55 -10.41
C LEU A 86 1.77 -2.52 -11.15
N LEU A 87 1.33 -1.27 -11.11
CA LEU A 87 2.22 -0.11 -11.26
C LEU A 87 2.63 0.33 -9.87
N THR A 88 3.94 0.48 -9.63
CA THR A 88 4.49 0.92 -8.34
C THR A 88 5.22 2.24 -8.48
N GLY A 89 5.46 2.92 -7.35
CA GLY A 89 6.17 4.20 -7.34
C GLY A 89 5.31 5.37 -7.79
N LEU A 90 4.00 5.27 -7.64
CA LEU A 90 3.07 6.33 -8.01
C LEU A 90 2.85 7.29 -6.85
N GLY A 91 2.64 8.56 -7.18
CA GLY A 91 2.47 9.62 -6.20
C GLY A 91 3.80 10.18 -5.72
N ASN A 92 3.73 11.36 -5.09
CA ASN A 92 4.92 12.08 -4.63
C ASN A 92 5.37 11.67 -3.23
N GLY A 93 4.49 11.02 -2.46
CA GLY A 93 4.76 10.69 -1.07
C GLY A 93 4.65 11.90 -0.14
N PHE A 94 4.85 11.64 1.15
CA PHE A 94 4.91 12.70 2.16
C PHE A 94 6.31 13.29 2.20
N ASP A 95 6.40 14.60 2.45
CA ASP A 95 7.68 15.27 2.62
C ASP A 95 8.16 15.12 4.08
N VAL A 96 8.92 14.07 4.32
CA VAL A 96 9.43 13.76 5.65
C VAL A 96 10.59 14.66 6.08
N HIS A 97 11.28 15.29 5.12
CA HIS A 97 12.44 16.13 5.42
C HIS A 97 12.06 17.47 6.06
N ASN A 98 10.86 17.96 5.75
CA ASN A 98 10.34 19.21 6.31
C ASN A 98 9.44 19.01 7.53
N ALA A 99 9.37 17.79 8.06
CA ALA A 99 8.55 17.51 9.23
C ALA A 99 9.14 18.20 10.46
N ALA A 100 8.26 18.81 11.28
CA ALA A 100 8.63 19.36 12.58
C ALA A 100 9.06 18.23 13.53
N GLN A 101 9.57 18.61 14.71
CA GLN A 101 10.02 17.62 15.70
C GLN A 101 8.89 16.76 16.26
N ARG A 102 7.67 17.30 16.29
CA ARG A 102 6.49 16.60 16.85
C ARG A 102 5.36 16.58 15.83
N PRO A 103 5.51 15.82 14.73
CA PRO A 103 4.46 15.77 13.72
C PRO A 103 3.21 15.09 14.26
N LEU A 104 2.05 15.63 13.90
CA LEU A 104 0.74 15.02 14.21
C LEU A 104 0.22 14.32 12.97
N LEU A 105 -0.05 13.03 13.10
CA LEU A 105 -0.66 12.23 12.03
C LEU A 105 -2.14 12.00 12.37
N VAL A 106 -3.02 12.33 11.43
CA VAL A 106 -4.46 12.16 11.61
C VAL A 106 -4.98 11.29 10.48
N GLY A 107 -5.58 10.17 10.84
CA GLY A 107 -6.14 9.23 9.86
C GLY A 107 -7.45 8.65 10.35
N GLY A 108 -8.35 8.36 9.40
CA GLY A 108 -9.62 7.69 9.68
C GLY A 108 -9.90 6.66 8.59
N GLY A 109 -10.49 5.52 8.95
CA GLY A 109 -10.80 4.46 8.01
C GLY A 109 -9.56 4.00 7.24
N VAL A 110 -9.66 3.93 5.93
CA VAL A 110 -8.55 3.54 5.04
C VAL A 110 -7.52 4.66 4.82
N GLY A 111 -7.67 5.79 5.48
CA GLY A 111 -6.63 6.81 5.56
C GLY A 111 -5.54 6.49 6.58
N VAL A 112 -5.76 5.53 7.48
CA VAL A 112 -4.77 5.09 8.47
C VAL A 112 -3.62 4.30 7.85
N PRO A 113 -3.85 3.31 6.97
CA PRO A 113 -2.76 2.52 6.40
C PRO A 113 -1.60 3.32 5.80
N PRO A 114 -1.83 4.35 4.97
CA PRO A 114 -0.71 5.12 4.41
C PRO A 114 0.09 5.91 5.47
N LEU A 115 -0.43 6.10 6.66
CA LEU A 115 0.27 6.77 7.76
C LEU A 115 1.18 5.82 8.55
N TYR A 116 1.03 4.53 8.40
CA TYR A 116 1.80 3.54 9.16
C TYR A 116 3.30 3.64 8.81
N ASN A 117 3.64 3.53 7.54
CA ASN A 117 5.03 3.64 7.11
C ASN A 117 5.60 5.04 7.36
N LEU A 118 4.77 6.08 7.21
CA LEU A 118 5.15 7.44 7.54
C LEU A 118 5.55 7.56 9.02
N ALA A 119 4.75 6.99 9.92
CA ALA A 119 5.07 6.99 11.34
C ALA A 119 6.40 6.28 11.62
N LYS A 120 6.63 5.14 11.00
CA LYS A 120 7.89 4.39 11.13
C LYS A 120 9.09 5.21 10.69
N VAL A 121 9.00 5.86 9.54
CA VAL A 121 10.08 6.69 8.99
C VAL A 121 10.36 7.89 9.89
N LEU A 122 9.31 8.57 10.38
CA LEU A 122 9.47 9.71 11.27
C LEU A 122 10.07 9.31 12.61
N LEU A 123 9.64 8.19 13.19
CA LEU A 123 10.23 7.67 14.43
C LEU A 123 11.70 7.31 14.24
N ALA A 124 12.05 6.67 13.12
CA ALA A 124 13.43 6.34 12.79
C ALA A 124 14.31 7.59 12.61
N ALA A 125 13.71 8.71 12.21
CA ALA A 125 14.39 10.00 12.10
C ALA A 125 14.49 10.76 13.44
N GLY A 126 14.06 10.14 14.54
CA GLY A 126 14.12 10.74 15.88
C GLY A 126 12.98 11.70 16.21
N LYS A 127 11.92 11.70 15.41
CA LYS A 127 10.75 12.55 15.67
C LYS A 127 9.86 11.95 16.76
N ARG A 128 9.02 12.79 17.34
CA ARG A 128 7.98 12.40 18.31
C ARG A 128 6.62 12.46 17.62
N VAL A 129 6.20 11.33 17.11
CA VAL A 129 4.95 11.21 16.34
C VAL A 129 3.75 11.01 17.26
#